data_cd60d96e396092ba38969201d252edde
#
_entry.id   cd60d96e396092ba38969201d252edde
#
_cell.length_a   1.000
_cell.length_b   1.000
_cell.length_c   1.000
_cell.angle_alpha   90.00
_cell.angle_beta   90.00
_cell.angle_gamma   90.00
#
_symmetry.space_group_name_H-M   'P 1'
#
loop_
_entity.id
_entity.type
_entity.pdbx_description
1 polymer ?
#
loop_
_entity_poly.entity_id
_entity_poly.type
_entity_poly.pdbx_seq_one_letter_code
_entity_poly.pdbx_strand_id
1 'polypeptide(L)'
;MSGQRKRLVMKFGGTSVANLDRIRRAAKRVGVEVAKGYDVIVIVSAMSGKTNELVGWVNEISPLHDAREYDAVVSSGENITAGLMALVLQEMDVPARSWQGWQVPVMTTSAHSSARIEEIPTENLATKFDEGMKVAIVAGFQGISPEGRITTLGRGGSDTTAVAFAAAFNAERCDIYTDVDGVYTTDPRITKKARKLDRIAFEEMLELASLGAKVLQTRSVELAMRYKVKLRVLSSFEEQSDDAGTLVCDE
;
A
#
# COMPACT_ATOMS: atom_id res chain seq x y z
N MET A 1 -22.02 -17.99 -16.64
CA MET A 1 -20.86 -17.10 -16.89
C MET A 1 -20.60 -16.37 -15.58
N SER A 2 -19.61 -16.80 -14.77
CA SER A 2 -19.21 -16.06 -13.58
C SER A 2 -18.50 -14.79 -14.06
N GLY A 3 -19.17 -13.64 -13.95
CA GLY A 3 -18.55 -12.36 -14.23
C GLY A 3 -17.28 -12.24 -13.38
N GLN A 4 -16.15 -11.97 -14.01
CA GLN A 4 -14.88 -11.76 -13.34
C GLN A 4 -15.11 -10.66 -12.28
N ARG A 5 -14.94 -10.99 -10.99
CA ARG A 5 -15.13 -10.04 -9.90
C ARG A 5 -14.13 -8.90 -10.07
N LYS A 6 -14.63 -7.67 -9.98
CA LYS A 6 -13.79 -6.48 -10.05
C LYS A 6 -12.94 -6.40 -8.80
N ARG A 7 -11.63 -6.24 -8.95
CA ARG A 7 -10.68 -6.09 -7.86
C ARG A 7 -10.14 -4.68 -7.79
N LEU A 8 -9.96 -4.18 -6.59
CA LEU A 8 -9.39 -2.88 -6.29
C LEU A 8 -8.28 -3.04 -5.25
N VAL A 9 -7.16 -2.38 -5.47
CA VAL A 9 -6.12 -2.23 -4.43
C VAL A 9 -6.23 -0.85 -3.82
N MET A 10 -6.24 -0.76 -2.49
CA MET A 10 -6.23 0.50 -1.74
C MET A 10 -5.05 0.50 -0.78
N LYS A 11 -4.18 1.50 -0.87
CA LYS A 11 -3.03 1.62 0.04
C LYS A 11 -3.22 2.80 0.99
N PHE A 12 -3.01 2.56 2.27
CA PHE A 12 -3.03 3.60 3.30
C PHE A 12 -1.64 3.80 3.91
N GLY A 13 -1.08 5.02 3.75
CA GLY A 13 0.20 5.41 4.34
C GLY A 13 0.12 5.57 5.87
N GLY A 14 1.26 5.68 6.54
CA GLY A 14 1.34 5.75 8.00
C GLY A 14 0.52 6.90 8.60
N THR A 15 0.50 8.07 7.96
CA THR A 15 -0.35 9.21 8.36
C THR A 15 -1.83 8.92 8.24
N SER A 16 -2.22 8.11 7.26
CA SER A 16 -3.60 7.69 7.01
C SER A 16 -4.14 6.70 8.04
N VAL A 17 -3.25 6.01 8.75
CA VAL A 17 -3.53 5.00 9.78
C VAL A 17 -2.84 5.31 11.12
N ALA A 18 -2.56 6.59 11.39
CA ALA A 18 -1.74 7.04 12.51
C ALA A 18 -2.32 6.68 13.90
N ASN A 19 -3.62 6.47 14.01
CA ASN A 19 -4.32 6.11 15.24
C ASN A 19 -5.63 5.37 14.91
N LEU A 20 -6.34 4.89 15.94
CA LEU A 20 -7.58 4.13 15.77
C LEU A 20 -8.67 4.90 15.00
N ASP A 21 -8.80 6.21 15.20
CA ASP A 21 -9.81 7.01 14.49
C ASP A 21 -9.49 7.13 13.01
N ARG A 22 -8.19 7.22 12.65
CA ARG A 22 -7.75 7.18 11.26
C ARG A 22 -8.00 5.80 10.62
N ILE A 23 -7.73 4.73 11.35
CA ILE A 23 -8.02 3.36 10.89
C ILE A 23 -9.53 3.20 10.65
N ARG A 24 -10.40 3.70 11.54
CA ARG A 24 -11.86 3.68 11.34
C ARG A 24 -12.30 4.46 10.09
N ARG A 25 -11.69 5.63 9.84
CA ARG A 25 -11.96 6.41 8.62
C ARG A 25 -11.52 5.67 7.36
N ALA A 26 -10.33 5.07 7.37
CA ALA A 26 -9.83 4.26 6.28
C ALA A 26 -10.75 3.05 6.02
N ALA A 27 -11.17 2.34 7.07
CA ALA A 27 -12.10 1.22 6.96
C ALA A 27 -13.47 1.62 6.36
N LYS A 28 -14.01 2.79 6.72
CA LYS A 28 -15.24 3.31 6.10
C LYS A 28 -15.09 3.49 4.59
N ARG A 29 -13.95 3.99 4.11
CA ARG A 29 -13.66 4.13 2.68
C ARG A 29 -13.60 2.78 1.97
N VAL A 30 -12.94 1.80 2.60
CA VAL A 30 -12.92 0.42 2.10
C VAL A 30 -14.34 -0.14 1.99
N GLY A 31 -15.18 0.07 3.01
CA GLY A 31 -16.59 -0.35 3.00
C GLY A 31 -17.40 0.25 1.85
N VAL A 32 -17.13 1.51 1.47
CA VAL A 32 -17.78 2.15 0.30
C VAL A 32 -17.42 1.42 -0.99
N GLU A 33 -16.15 1.05 -1.21
CA GLU A 33 -15.73 0.33 -2.41
C GLU A 33 -16.27 -1.11 -2.42
N VAL A 34 -16.34 -1.77 -1.27
CA VAL A 34 -17.01 -3.08 -1.13
C VAL A 34 -18.50 -2.98 -1.51
N ALA A 35 -19.20 -1.92 -1.08
CA ALA A 35 -20.61 -1.69 -1.43
C ALA A 35 -20.81 -1.45 -2.93
N LYS A 36 -19.80 -0.93 -3.65
CA LYS A 36 -19.78 -0.81 -5.12
C LYS A 36 -19.53 -2.16 -5.82
N GLY A 37 -19.32 -3.25 -5.09
CA GLY A 37 -19.15 -4.61 -5.61
C GLY A 37 -17.70 -5.04 -5.85
N TYR A 38 -16.71 -4.30 -5.35
CA TYR A 38 -15.31 -4.70 -5.44
C TYR A 38 -14.95 -5.75 -4.38
N ASP A 39 -14.10 -6.72 -4.76
CA ASP A 39 -13.24 -7.42 -3.82
C ASP A 39 -11.98 -6.54 -3.62
N VAL A 40 -11.70 -6.15 -2.37
CA VAL A 40 -10.69 -5.13 -2.08
C VAL A 40 -9.46 -5.73 -1.42
N ILE A 41 -8.29 -5.41 -1.94
CA ILE A 41 -7.00 -5.70 -1.29
C ILE A 41 -6.50 -4.38 -0.69
N VAL A 42 -6.38 -4.34 0.63
CA VAL A 42 -5.91 -3.16 1.36
C VAL A 42 -4.45 -3.38 1.77
N ILE A 43 -3.57 -2.50 1.34
CA ILE A 43 -2.17 -2.50 1.78
C ILE A 43 -2.01 -1.42 2.84
N VAL A 44 -1.50 -1.78 4.01
CA VAL A 44 -1.30 -0.86 5.11
C VAL A 44 0.18 -0.67 5.43
N SER A 45 0.54 0.57 5.78
CA SER A 45 1.81 0.89 6.42
C SER A 45 1.67 0.76 7.95
N ALA A 46 2.79 0.74 8.66
CA ALA A 46 2.80 0.94 10.10
C ALA A 46 2.15 2.29 10.48
N MET A 47 1.59 2.38 11.67
CA MET A 47 1.09 3.65 12.22
C MET A 47 2.20 4.70 12.25
N SER A 48 1.86 5.97 12.02
CA SER A 48 2.84 7.05 11.93
C SER A 48 3.82 7.05 13.10
N GLY A 49 5.11 7.12 12.80
CA GLY A 49 6.21 7.09 13.78
C GLY A 49 6.61 5.69 14.25
N LYS A 50 5.77 4.66 14.09
CA LYS A 50 6.05 3.31 14.64
C LYS A 50 7.27 2.66 13.99
N THR A 51 7.46 2.78 12.69
CA THR A 51 8.66 2.26 12.00
C THR A 51 9.94 2.90 12.55
N ASN A 52 9.92 4.22 12.77
CA ASN A 52 11.08 4.93 13.32
C ASN A 52 11.37 4.51 14.78
N GLU A 53 10.34 4.27 15.58
CA GLU A 53 10.47 3.75 16.95
C GLU A 53 11.14 2.38 16.96
N LEU A 54 10.67 1.44 16.11
CA LEU A 54 11.23 0.09 15.98
C LEU A 54 12.68 0.12 15.49
N VAL A 55 12.99 0.95 14.49
CA VAL A 55 14.36 1.19 14.03
C VAL A 55 15.23 1.76 15.13
N GLY A 56 14.69 2.68 15.94
CA GLY A 56 15.39 3.24 17.11
C GLY A 56 15.78 2.16 18.10
N TRP A 57 14.88 1.26 18.46
CA TRP A 57 15.17 0.14 19.38
C TRP A 57 16.27 -0.78 18.85
N VAL A 58 16.24 -1.13 17.57
CA VAL A 58 17.28 -1.98 16.98
C VAL A 58 18.64 -1.30 17.03
N ASN A 59 18.71 -0.01 16.69
CA ASN A 59 19.96 0.75 16.71
C ASN A 59 20.51 0.97 18.13
N GLU A 60 19.62 1.10 19.13
CA GLU A 60 20.01 1.22 20.54
C GLU A 60 20.64 -0.06 21.05
N ILE A 61 20.13 -1.24 20.64
CA ILE A 61 20.71 -2.55 21.00
C ILE A 61 22.05 -2.76 20.30
N SER A 62 22.12 -2.54 18.99
CA SER A 62 23.35 -2.74 18.21
C SER A 62 23.36 -1.90 16.92
N PRO A 63 24.31 -0.99 16.74
CA PRO A 63 24.51 -0.28 15.47
C PRO A 63 24.90 -1.21 14.30
N LEU A 64 25.49 -2.38 14.62
CA LEU A 64 25.91 -3.40 13.64
C LEU A 64 25.03 -4.63 13.78
N HIS A 65 23.73 -4.46 13.70
CA HIS A 65 22.73 -5.53 13.83
C HIS A 65 22.67 -6.45 12.62
N ASP A 66 22.22 -7.68 12.84
CA ASP A 66 21.87 -8.60 11.76
C ASP A 66 20.64 -8.10 11.01
N ALA A 67 20.75 -7.95 9.70
CA ALA A 67 19.67 -7.43 8.87
C ALA A 67 18.40 -8.31 8.88
N ARG A 68 18.53 -9.61 9.15
CA ARG A 68 17.40 -10.54 9.26
C ARG A 68 16.58 -10.28 10.52
N GLU A 69 17.26 -9.99 11.63
CA GLU A 69 16.60 -9.66 12.90
C GLU A 69 16.03 -8.22 12.85
N TYR A 70 16.71 -7.29 12.16
CA TYR A 70 16.16 -5.97 11.84
C TYR A 70 14.82 -6.10 11.10
N ASP A 71 14.77 -6.89 10.03
CA ASP A 71 13.55 -7.10 9.25
C ASP A 71 12.42 -7.70 10.10
N ALA A 72 12.74 -8.67 10.97
CA ALA A 72 11.77 -9.28 11.88
C ALA A 72 11.14 -8.27 12.85
N VAL A 73 11.94 -7.34 13.39
CA VAL A 73 11.46 -6.30 14.30
C VAL A 73 10.66 -5.25 13.54
N VAL A 74 11.23 -4.68 12.48
CA VAL A 74 10.70 -3.49 11.82
C VAL A 74 9.41 -3.79 11.05
N SER A 75 9.25 -5.00 10.51
CA SER A 75 8.03 -5.44 9.81
C SER A 75 6.80 -5.59 10.74
N SER A 76 6.99 -5.65 12.06
CA SER A 76 5.90 -5.87 13.03
C SER A 76 4.90 -4.70 13.07
N GLY A 77 5.32 -3.50 12.69
CA GLY A 77 4.47 -2.32 12.68
C GLY A 77 3.26 -2.44 11.75
N GLU A 78 3.48 -2.95 10.55
CA GLU A 78 2.43 -3.19 9.57
C GLU A 78 1.49 -4.32 10.00
N ASN A 79 2.00 -5.32 10.71
CA ASN A 79 1.22 -6.42 11.25
C ASN A 79 0.14 -5.93 12.24
N ILE A 80 0.53 -5.01 13.13
CA ILE A 80 -0.40 -4.38 14.07
C ILE A 80 -1.51 -3.65 13.31
N THR A 81 -1.14 -2.82 12.34
CA THR A 81 -2.10 -2.02 11.56
C THR A 81 -3.06 -2.91 10.79
N ALA A 82 -2.56 -3.97 10.14
CA ALA A 82 -3.37 -4.90 9.38
C ALA A 82 -4.41 -5.60 10.26
N GLY A 83 -4.01 -6.08 11.44
CA GLY A 83 -4.92 -6.70 12.41
C GLY A 83 -5.99 -5.74 12.92
N LEU A 84 -5.60 -4.52 13.30
CA LEU A 84 -6.54 -3.50 13.78
C LEU A 84 -7.56 -3.10 12.70
N MET A 85 -7.14 -2.93 11.46
CA MET A 85 -8.06 -2.61 10.36
C MET A 85 -9.02 -3.75 10.06
N ALA A 86 -8.56 -5.01 10.13
CA ALA A 86 -9.42 -6.17 9.96
C ALA A 86 -10.50 -6.22 11.03
N LEU A 87 -10.16 -5.97 12.30
CA LEU A 87 -11.13 -5.92 13.40
C LEU A 87 -12.18 -4.82 13.19
N VAL A 88 -11.77 -3.62 12.76
CA VAL A 88 -12.71 -2.52 12.48
C VAL A 88 -13.66 -2.88 11.33
N LEU A 89 -13.16 -3.48 10.25
CA LEU A 89 -14.02 -3.91 9.14
C LEU A 89 -15.00 -5.02 9.56
N GLN A 90 -14.56 -5.96 10.38
CA GLN A 90 -15.44 -7.01 10.93
C GLN A 90 -16.52 -6.43 11.84
N GLU A 91 -16.22 -5.42 12.66
CA GLU A 91 -17.22 -4.68 13.46
C GLU A 91 -18.25 -3.95 12.58
N MET A 92 -17.89 -3.64 11.33
CA MET A 92 -18.79 -3.05 10.32
C MET A 92 -19.52 -4.11 9.48
N ASP A 93 -19.53 -5.39 9.88
CA ASP A 93 -20.10 -6.53 9.15
C ASP A 93 -19.50 -6.75 7.75
N VAL A 94 -18.26 -6.27 7.51
CA VAL A 94 -17.54 -6.52 6.27
C VAL A 94 -16.67 -7.77 6.43
N PRO A 95 -16.86 -8.83 5.59
CA PRO A 95 -16.02 -10.03 5.63
C PRO A 95 -14.58 -9.72 5.26
N ALA A 96 -13.72 -9.54 6.26
CA ALA A 96 -12.35 -9.08 6.14
C ALA A 96 -11.37 -9.97 6.92
N ARG A 97 -10.13 -10.12 6.43
CA ARG A 97 -9.03 -10.83 7.10
C ARG A 97 -7.71 -10.09 6.91
N SER A 98 -6.89 -10.09 7.96
CA SER A 98 -5.50 -9.61 7.87
C SER A 98 -4.57 -10.70 7.35
N TRP A 99 -3.55 -10.29 6.59
CA TRP A 99 -2.55 -11.15 5.96
C TRP A 99 -1.17 -10.55 6.15
N GLN A 100 -0.27 -11.35 6.70
CA GLN A 100 1.14 -11.01 6.77
C GLN A 100 1.80 -11.30 5.42
N GLY A 101 2.93 -10.66 5.13
CA GLY A 101 3.65 -10.88 3.87
C GLY A 101 4.00 -12.34 3.59
N TRP A 102 4.35 -13.10 4.64
CA TRP A 102 4.66 -14.53 4.53
C TRP A 102 3.42 -15.43 4.36
N GLN A 103 2.23 -14.99 4.76
CA GLN A 103 0.99 -15.76 4.62
C GLN A 103 0.41 -15.71 3.22
N VAL A 104 0.66 -14.64 2.47
CA VAL A 104 0.17 -14.48 1.08
C VAL A 104 0.71 -15.58 0.15
N PRO A 105 2.03 -15.97 0.05
CA PRO A 105 3.29 -15.31 0.40
C PRO A 105 3.76 -14.26 -0.62
N VAL A 106 4.34 -13.16 -0.15
CA VAL A 106 5.05 -12.20 -1.00
C VAL A 106 6.51 -12.65 -1.13
N MET A 107 6.84 -13.33 -2.21
CA MET A 107 8.18 -13.86 -2.45
C MET A 107 9.16 -12.73 -2.80
N THR A 108 10.31 -12.71 -2.15
CA THR A 108 11.32 -11.66 -2.33
C THR A 108 12.72 -12.23 -2.46
N THR A 109 13.65 -11.41 -2.93
CA THR A 109 15.09 -11.70 -2.81
C THR A 109 15.52 -11.74 -1.35
N SER A 110 16.67 -12.38 -1.06
CA SER A 110 17.29 -12.45 0.29
C SER A 110 18.07 -11.17 0.67
N ALA A 111 17.90 -10.06 -0.06
CA ALA A 111 18.54 -8.78 0.25
C ALA A 111 17.79 -8.07 1.39
N HIS A 112 18.00 -8.54 2.63
CA HIS A 112 17.37 -7.99 3.83
C HIS A 112 17.48 -6.45 3.90
N SER A 113 16.49 -5.78 4.48
CA SER A 113 16.34 -4.32 4.57
C SER A 113 16.10 -3.58 3.24
N SER A 114 16.30 -4.24 2.09
CA SER A 114 16.10 -3.67 0.75
C SER A 114 15.70 -4.73 -0.28
N ALA A 115 14.95 -5.74 0.13
CA ALA A 115 14.50 -6.83 -0.71
C ALA A 115 13.63 -6.35 -1.89
N ARG A 116 13.60 -7.15 -2.94
CA ARG A 116 12.75 -6.91 -4.11
C ARG A 116 11.71 -7.99 -4.22
N ILE A 117 10.47 -7.61 -4.51
CA ILE A 117 9.41 -8.57 -4.79
C ILE A 117 9.75 -9.28 -6.11
N GLU A 118 9.74 -10.60 -6.09
CA GLU A 118 9.95 -11.46 -7.25
C GLU A 118 8.62 -12.03 -7.76
N GLU A 119 7.76 -12.47 -6.84
CA GLU A 119 6.49 -13.11 -7.16
C GLU A 119 5.46 -12.89 -6.05
N ILE A 120 4.19 -12.80 -6.42
CA ILE A 120 3.03 -12.85 -5.53
C ILE A 120 2.09 -13.94 -6.05
N PRO A 121 2.16 -15.17 -5.55
CA PRO A 121 1.18 -16.21 -5.85
C PRO A 121 -0.22 -15.75 -5.42
N THR A 122 -1.17 -15.79 -6.35
CA THR A 122 -2.50 -15.20 -6.12
C THR A 122 -3.54 -16.19 -5.63
N GLU A 123 -3.26 -17.49 -5.76
CA GLU A 123 -4.23 -18.59 -5.60
C GLU A 123 -4.84 -18.61 -4.20
N ASN A 124 -4.01 -18.44 -3.17
CA ASN A 124 -4.47 -18.47 -1.78
C ASN A 124 -5.51 -17.37 -1.49
N LEU A 125 -5.18 -16.13 -1.84
CA LEU A 125 -6.10 -15.00 -1.64
C LEU A 125 -7.32 -15.08 -2.57
N ALA A 126 -7.15 -15.50 -3.83
CA ALA A 126 -8.24 -15.67 -4.78
C ALA A 126 -9.27 -16.67 -4.26
N THR A 127 -8.82 -17.81 -3.75
CA THR A 127 -9.69 -18.82 -3.13
C THR A 127 -10.48 -18.22 -1.96
N LYS A 128 -9.86 -17.40 -1.10
CA LYS A 128 -10.56 -16.77 0.03
C LYS A 128 -11.61 -15.75 -0.41
N PHE A 129 -11.38 -15.01 -1.48
CA PHE A 129 -12.41 -14.17 -2.09
C PHE A 129 -13.57 -15.01 -2.65
N ASP A 130 -13.30 -16.16 -3.25
CA ASP A 130 -14.33 -17.08 -3.75
C ASP A 130 -15.14 -17.71 -2.60
N GLU A 131 -14.52 -17.94 -1.45
CA GLU A 131 -15.18 -18.40 -0.21
C GLU A 131 -16.02 -17.30 0.48
N GLY A 132 -16.03 -16.08 -0.05
CA GLY A 132 -16.90 -14.99 0.43
C GLY A 132 -16.19 -13.87 1.20
N MET A 133 -14.86 -13.93 1.39
CA MET A 133 -14.10 -12.77 1.88
C MET A 133 -14.29 -11.60 0.92
N LYS A 134 -14.41 -10.37 1.46
CA LYS A 134 -14.56 -9.14 0.68
C LYS A 134 -13.33 -8.26 0.75
N VAL A 135 -12.59 -8.34 1.84
CA VAL A 135 -11.41 -7.50 2.05
C VAL A 135 -10.25 -8.35 2.58
N ALA A 136 -9.12 -8.29 1.87
CA ALA A 136 -7.84 -8.79 2.34
C ALA A 136 -6.98 -7.60 2.78
N ILE A 137 -6.65 -7.49 4.07
CA ILE A 137 -5.76 -6.46 4.59
C ILE A 137 -4.36 -7.03 4.67
N VAL A 138 -3.46 -6.58 3.81
CA VAL A 138 -2.10 -7.08 3.71
C VAL A 138 -1.14 -6.11 4.39
N ALA A 139 -0.29 -6.64 5.26
CA ALA A 139 0.83 -5.89 5.81
C ALA A 139 1.80 -5.54 4.66
N GLY A 140 1.92 -4.26 4.33
CA GLY A 140 2.84 -3.77 3.31
C GLY A 140 4.30 -3.83 3.75
N PHE A 141 5.22 -3.40 2.87
CA PHE A 141 6.65 -3.25 3.19
C PHE A 141 7.41 -4.57 3.44
N GLN A 142 6.78 -5.70 3.55
CA GLN A 142 7.37 -6.98 3.92
C GLN A 142 7.09 -8.10 2.92
N GLY A 143 7.94 -9.13 2.96
CA GLY A 143 7.78 -10.37 2.23
C GLY A 143 8.54 -11.51 2.90
N ILE A 144 8.81 -12.56 2.14
CA ILE A 144 9.52 -13.76 2.60
C ILE A 144 10.61 -14.12 1.60
N SER A 145 11.81 -14.38 2.10
CA SER A 145 12.93 -14.87 1.29
C SER A 145 12.78 -16.37 0.98
N PRO A 146 13.55 -16.91 0.01
CA PRO A 146 13.59 -18.36 -0.26
C PRO A 146 13.94 -19.21 0.96
N GLU A 147 14.69 -18.67 1.92
CA GLU A 147 15.06 -19.35 3.16
C GLU A 147 13.95 -19.29 4.24
N GLY A 148 12.77 -18.76 3.90
CA GLY A 148 11.66 -18.64 4.83
C GLY A 148 11.81 -17.53 5.88
N ARG A 149 12.70 -16.56 5.66
CA ARG A 149 12.91 -15.41 6.56
C ARG A 149 12.10 -14.20 6.09
N ILE A 150 11.57 -13.45 7.05
CA ILE A 150 10.91 -12.18 6.76
C ILE A 150 11.93 -11.20 6.18
N THR A 151 11.53 -10.48 5.14
CA THR A 151 12.31 -9.43 4.49
C THR A 151 11.54 -8.12 4.47
N THR A 152 12.25 -6.99 4.45
CA THR A 152 11.65 -5.67 4.21
C THR A 152 12.15 -5.04 2.90
N LEU A 153 11.27 -4.24 2.27
CA LEU A 153 11.49 -3.69 0.93
C LEU A 153 12.22 -2.34 0.91
N GLY A 154 12.57 -1.83 2.08
CA GLY A 154 13.16 -0.50 2.20
C GLY A 154 12.14 0.64 2.01
N ARG A 155 12.61 1.87 1.80
CA ARG A 155 11.74 3.06 1.69
C ARG A 155 10.72 2.93 0.56
N GLY A 156 9.47 3.35 0.82
CA GLY A 156 8.37 3.24 -0.13
C GLY A 156 7.88 1.83 -0.37
N GLY A 157 8.27 0.88 0.49
CA GLY A 157 7.93 -0.54 0.34
C GLY A 157 6.44 -0.81 0.31
N SER A 158 5.62 -0.08 1.09
CA SER A 158 4.16 -0.27 1.05
C SER A 158 3.52 0.19 -0.26
N ASP A 159 4.03 1.26 -0.90
CA ASP A 159 3.58 1.68 -2.23
C ASP A 159 3.97 0.64 -3.27
N THR A 160 5.20 0.13 -3.20
CA THR A 160 5.69 -0.96 -4.06
C THR A 160 4.84 -2.22 -3.88
N THR A 161 4.52 -2.59 -2.63
CA THR A 161 3.62 -3.72 -2.34
C THR A 161 2.25 -3.51 -3.00
N ALA A 162 1.65 -2.32 -2.88
CA ALA A 162 0.34 -2.03 -3.44
C ALA A 162 0.30 -2.20 -4.96
N VAL A 163 1.28 -1.64 -5.66
CA VAL A 163 1.38 -1.75 -7.11
C VAL A 163 1.64 -3.21 -7.54
N ALA A 164 2.49 -3.94 -6.83
CA ALA A 164 2.76 -5.35 -7.12
C ALA A 164 1.50 -6.21 -6.96
N PHE A 165 0.70 -5.98 -5.91
CA PHE A 165 -0.59 -6.64 -5.74
C PHE A 165 -1.60 -6.26 -6.83
N ALA A 166 -1.66 -4.99 -7.22
CA ALA A 166 -2.54 -4.56 -8.28
C ALA A 166 -2.18 -5.23 -9.63
N ALA A 167 -0.90 -5.37 -9.92
CA ALA A 167 -0.42 -6.09 -11.10
C ALA A 167 -0.74 -7.58 -11.02
N ALA A 168 -0.38 -8.25 -9.91
CA ALA A 168 -0.58 -9.71 -9.74
C ALA A 168 -2.05 -10.10 -9.81
N PHE A 169 -2.94 -9.31 -9.22
CA PHE A 169 -4.39 -9.56 -9.19
C PHE A 169 -5.16 -8.95 -10.35
N ASN A 170 -4.49 -8.33 -11.31
CA ASN A 170 -5.10 -7.61 -12.43
C ASN A 170 -6.22 -6.67 -11.96
N ALA A 171 -5.91 -5.86 -10.94
CA ALA A 171 -6.86 -4.94 -10.35
C ALA A 171 -7.24 -3.81 -11.33
N GLU A 172 -8.47 -3.33 -11.26
CA GLU A 172 -8.95 -2.25 -12.12
C GLU A 172 -8.11 -0.96 -11.93
N ARG A 173 -7.68 -0.70 -10.68
CA ARG A 173 -6.77 0.40 -10.31
C ARG A 173 -6.16 0.16 -8.94
N CYS A 174 -5.17 0.98 -8.60
CA CYS A 174 -4.54 1.04 -7.29
C CYS A 174 -4.70 2.46 -6.72
N ASP A 175 -5.49 2.61 -5.66
CA ASP A 175 -5.74 3.89 -4.98
C ASP A 175 -4.73 4.08 -3.85
N ILE A 176 -3.89 5.12 -3.95
CA ILE A 176 -2.85 5.47 -2.95
C ILE A 176 -3.38 6.63 -2.10
N TYR A 177 -3.73 6.33 -0.84
CA TYR A 177 -4.17 7.31 0.14
C TYR A 177 -2.98 7.86 0.93
N THR A 178 -2.84 9.19 0.88
CA THR A 178 -1.72 9.92 1.49
C THR A 178 -2.22 11.22 2.16
N ASP A 179 -1.30 12.07 2.60
CA ASP A 179 -1.60 13.36 3.24
C ASP A 179 -1.77 14.53 2.26
N VAL A 180 -1.68 14.25 0.95
CA VAL A 180 -1.96 15.22 -0.11
C VAL A 180 -3.19 14.78 -0.93
N ASP A 181 -3.88 15.73 -1.55
CA ASP A 181 -5.11 15.52 -2.30
C ASP A 181 -4.88 15.20 -3.78
N GLY A 182 -3.63 15.04 -4.20
CA GLY A 182 -3.24 14.72 -5.57
C GLY A 182 -1.82 15.15 -5.90
N VAL A 183 -1.48 15.09 -7.18
CA VAL A 183 -0.21 15.56 -7.73
C VAL A 183 -0.39 16.98 -8.26
N TYR A 184 0.58 17.86 -7.99
CA TYR A 184 0.57 19.26 -8.40
C TYR A 184 1.69 19.54 -9.38
N THR A 185 1.52 20.57 -10.22
CA THR A 185 2.56 21.05 -11.15
C THR A 185 3.83 21.50 -10.44
N THR A 186 3.75 21.88 -9.19
CA THR A 186 4.85 22.19 -8.27
C THR A 186 4.32 22.15 -6.83
N ASP A 187 5.19 22.24 -5.82
CA ASP A 187 4.78 22.21 -4.42
C ASP A 187 3.91 23.44 -4.07
N PRO A 188 2.62 23.26 -3.71
CA PRO A 188 1.71 24.35 -3.38
C PRO A 188 2.13 25.15 -2.13
N ARG A 189 3.01 24.61 -1.30
CA ARG A 189 3.60 25.33 -0.16
C ARG A 189 4.66 26.35 -0.59
N ILE A 190 5.26 26.15 -1.76
CA ILE A 190 6.28 27.05 -2.32
C ILE A 190 5.63 28.16 -3.15
N THR A 191 4.60 27.82 -3.93
CA THR A 191 3.95 28.83 -4.80
C THR A 191 2.44 28.63 -4.88
N LYS A 192 1.71 29.75 -4.79
CA LYS A 192 0.25 29.79 -4.96
C LYS A 192 -0.20 29.53 -6.41
N LYS A 193 0.73 29.47 -7.37
CA LYS A 193 0.45 29.17 -8.79
C LYS A 193 0.40 27.67 -9.06
N ALA A 194 0.74 26.82 -8.08
CA ALA A 194 0.60 25.38 -8.19
C ALA A 194 -0.83 24.98 -8.53
N ARG A 195 -0.99 24.09 -9.48
CA ARG A 195 -2.29 23.55 -9.89
C ARG A 195 -2.28 22.05 -9.70
N LYS A 196 -3.36 21.53 -9.12
CA LYS A 196 -3.57 20.08 -9.05
C LYS A 196 -3.82 19.55 -10.46
N LEU A 197 -3.24 18.40 -10.76
CA LEU A 197 -3.40 17.68 -12.01
C LEU A 197 -4.51 16.64 -11.82
N ASP A 198 -5.50 16.63 -12.72
CA ASP A 198 -6.52 15.58 -12.71
C ASP A 198 -5.95 14.26 -13.23
N ARG A 199 -5.00 14.37 -14.18
CA ARG A 199 -4.30 13.23 -14.80
C ARG A 199 -2.86 13.58 -15.08
N ILE A 200 -1.97 12.58 -15.00
CA ILE A 200 -0.55 12.68 -15.34
C ILE A 200 -0.07 11.36 -15.95
N ALA A 201 0.80 11.43 -16.96
CA ALA A 201 1.43 10.25 -17.55
C ALA A 201 2.45 9.62 -16.60
N PHE A 202 2.75 8.31 -16.76
CA PHE A 202 3.72 7.63 -15.90
C PHE A 202 5.11 8.25 -16.01
N GLU A 203 5.53 8.63 -17.21
CA GLU A 203 6.83 9.25 -17.49
C GLU A 203 6.98 10.59 -16.77
N GLU A 204 5.95 11.44 -16.85
CA GLU A 204 5.92 12.73 -16.16
C GLU A 204 5.93 12.56 -14.63
N MET A 205 5.13 11.59 -14.11
CA MET A 205 5.11 11.28 -12.68
C MET A 205 6.47 10.74 -12.21
N LEU A 206 7.14 9.92 -13.03
CA LEU A 206 8.47 9.40 -12.75
C LEU A 206 9.50 10.53 -12.68
N GLU A 207 9.45 11.47 -13.60
CA GLU A 207 10.31 12.66 -13.58
C GLU A 207 10.07 13.49 -12.31
N LEU A 208 8.83 13.82 -12.00
CA LEU A 208 8.48 14.54 -10.76
C LEU A 208 8.98 13.82 -9.51
N ALA A 209 8.79 12.50 -9.43
CA ALA A 209 9.24 11.69 -8.29
C ALA A 209 10.77 11.68 -8.16
N SER A 210 11.49 11.59 -9.28
CA SER A 210 12.96 11.61 -9.33
C SER A 210 13.55 12.95 -8.93
N LEU A 211 12.86 14.04 -9.23
CA LEU A 211 13.24 15.41 -8.88
C LEU A 211 12.82 15.83 -7.45
N GLY A 212 12.22 14.92 -6.69
CA GLY A 212 11.95 15.11 -5.26
C GLY A 212 10.49 15.39 -4.88
N ALA A 213 9.55 15.24 -5.79
CA ALA A 213 8.13 15.20 -5.45
C ALA A 213 7.84 13.95 -4.61
N LYS A 214 7.57 14.15 -3.31
CA LYS A 214 7.43 13.07 -2.32
C LYS A 214 6.04 12.43 -2.28
N VAL A 215 5.25 12.53 -3.36
CA VAL A 215 3.87 12.03 -3.41
C VAL A 215 3.86 10.52 -3.64
N LEU A 216 4.65 10.05 -4.61
CA LEU A 216 4.85 8.63 -4.90
C LEU A 216 6.35 8.30 -4.90
N GLN A 217 6.69 7.08 -4.57
CA GLN A 217 8.08 6.61 -4.66
C GLN A 217 8.40 6.22 -6.10
N THR A 218 9.56 6.63 -6.60
CA THR A 218 10.04 6.33 -7.96
C THR A 218 9.86 4.86 -8.33
N ARG A 219 10.28 3.95 -7.44
CA ARG A 219 10.16 2.49 -7.65
C ARG A 219 8.72 2.03 -7.86
N SER A 220 7.73 2.62 -7.15
CA SER A 220 6.33 2.25 -7.33
C SER A 220 5.76 2.77 -8.64
N VAL A 221 6.19 3.94 -9.13
CA VAL A 221 5.80 4.49 -10.43
C VAL A 221 6.40 3.66 -11.57
N GLU A 222 7.70 3.31 -11.50
CA GLU A 222 8.35 2.41 -12.46
C GLU A 222 7.62 1.07 -12.59
N LEU A 223 7.23 0.49 -11.44
CA LEU A 223 6.50 -0.78 -11.41
C LEU A 223 5.10 -0.62 -12.03
N ALA A 224 4.39 0.46 -11.71
CA ALA A 224 3.07 0.75 -12.27
C ALA A 224 3.12 0.96 -13.79
N MET A 225 4.09 1.70 -14.28
CA MET A 225 4.36 1.89 -15.71
C MET A 225 4.63 0.56 -16.42
N ARG A 226 5.53 -0.26 -15.84
CA ARG A 226 5.90 -1.57 -16.40
C ARG A 226 4.71 -2.52 -16.55
N TYR A 227 3.81 -2.55 -15.56
CA TYR A 227 2.66 -3.46 -15.52
C TYR A 227 1.34 -2.78 -15.94
N LYS A 228 1.39 -1.51 -16.36
CA LYS A 228 0.23 -0.71 -16.78
C LYS A 228 -0.86 -0.63 -15.71
N VAL A 229 -0.45 -0.56 -14.46
CA VAL A 229 -1.34 -0.41 -13.31
C VAL A 229 -1.75 1.05 -13.18
N LYS A 230 -3.03 1.37 -13.37
CA LYS A 230 -3.56 2.71 -13.12
C LYS A 230 -3.44 3.05 -11.63
N LEU A 231 -2.76 4.14 -11.30
CA LEU A 231 -2.68 4.64 -9.93
C LEU A 231 -3.61 5.84 -9.77
N ARG A 232 -4.20 5.97 -8.59
CA ARG A 232 -4.94 7.18 -8.22
C ARG A 232 -4.42 7.68 -6.87
N VAL A 233 -3.92 8.91 -6.84
CA VAL A 233 -3.44 9.57 -5.62
C VAL A 233 -4.58 10.33 -4.98
N LEU A 234 -4.86 10.06 -3.70
CA LEU A 234 -6.03 10.54 -2.99
C LEU A 234 -5.67 11.02 -1.58
N SER A 235 -6.38 12.06 -1.11
CA SER A 235 -6.30 12.49 0.28
C SER A 235 -6.96 11.47 1.21
N SER A 236 -6.30 11.13 2.31
CA SER A 236 -6.91 10.34 3.38
C SER A 236 -7.73 11.19 4.35
N PHE A 237 -7.74 12.53 4.21
CA PHE A 237 -8.33 13.47 5.13
C PHE A 237 -9.63 14.10 4.65
N GLU A 238 -9.81 14.20 3.34
CA GLU A 238 -10.96 14.83 2.71
C GLU A 238 -12.04 13.82 2.35
N GLU A 239 -13.32 14.24 2.38
CA GLU A 239 -14.39 13.47 1.76
C GLU A 239 -14.19 13.46 0.25
N GLN A 240 -14.41 12.29 -0.36
CA GLN A 240 -14.06 12.11 -1.77
C GLN A 240 -15.29 12.01 -2.65
N SER A 241 -15.23 12.73 -3.77
CA SER A 241 -16.04 12.44 -4.96
C SER A 241 -15.37 11.33 -5.79
N ASP A 242 -16.12 10.71 -6.70
CA ASP A 242 -15.57 9.67 -7.59
C ASP A 242 -14.44 10.19 -8.50
N ASP A 243 -14.39 11.51 -8.76
CA ASP A 243 -13.37 12.20 -9.57
C ASP A 243 -12.25 12.83 -8.73
N ALA A 244 -12.16 12.51 -7.41
CA ALA A 244 -11.14 13.09 -6.55
C ALA A 244 -9.73 12.55 -6.86
N GLY A 245 -8.72 13.39 -6.57
CA GLY A 245 -7.31 13.01 -6.66
C GLY A 245 -6.70 13.25 -8.03
N THR A 246 -5.59 12.56 -8.29
CA THR A 246 -4.87 12.57 -9.57
C THR A 246 -4.75 11.14 -10.09
N LEU A 247 -5.15 10.92 -11.34
CA LEU A 247 -4.97 9.65 -12.03
C LEU A 247 -3.58 9.61 -12.69
N VAL A 248 -2.79 8.58 -12.39
CA VAL A 248 -1.51 8.29 -13.04
C VAL A 248 -1.69 7.07 -13.95
N CYS A 249 -1.50 7.23 -15.26
CA CYS A 249 -1.75 6.17 -16.24
C CYS A 249 -0.96 6.42 -17.54
N ASP A 250 -1.06 5.55 -18.53
CA ASP A 250 -0.55 5.81 -19.88
C ASP A 250 -1.21 7.08 -20.47
N GLU A 251 -0.57 7.73 -21.47
CA GLU A 251 -1.08 8.88 -22.23
C GLU A 251 -2.44 8.58 -22.91
#